data_d341beeecfe6c39f41a235fe8c3f4fff
#
_entry.id   d341beeecfe6c39f41a235fe8c3f4fff
#
_cell.length_a   1.000
_cell.length_b   1.000
_cell.length_c   1.000
_cell.angle_alpha   90.00
_cell.angle_beta   90.00
_cell.angle_gamma   90.00
#
_symmetry.space_group_name_H-M   'P 1'
#
loop_
_entity.id
_entity.type
_entity.pdbx_description
1 polymer ?
#
loop_
_entity_poly.entity_id
_entity_poly.type
_entity_poly.pdbx_seq_one_letter_code
_entity_poly.pdbx_strand_id
1 'polypeptide(L)'
;MEQPIKGHILDNHKLLNGVSRRELLRSAAAAFTATAVSQSGLLAAASDAPTEQFTTLTQRPPLVERHFNSPIVEETIRRVSSQIADPKLALIFSNCLPNTLDTTVYPGTYHGEPDTFVITGDIDAMWLRDSSAQVWPYLPFCSKDARLSLLIEGVIRRQARCILLDPYANAFLRDPSSKPLPWTEHDNTTMKPGVGERKWEIDSLCYTIRLAHGYWQATGNSAPFDADWLEASRAIVRTFRQQQRKHGPGPYHFQRAAEQPTDTLPLGGYGNPARPVGLIYSGFRPSDDACTFPLFIPANLFAVTSLRQLARMAAKLGNDSALANECIALADEVAAALEQYGQIETKDHGTIWAYEVDGYGNTLRMDDANAPGILSLEYLGCVSAAQRSLYERSRAFVLSTDNPYFFQGSAADGVGGPHIGLGYIWPMSIMFRAFTSTNDKETLQCLHWLRDTTAGTHFMHESFWKDNPAKYTRPWFAWANTLFGELILTLAAEKPHLLKTSFQNA
;
A
#
# COMPACT_ATOMS: atom_id res chain seq x y z
N MET A 1 17.54 -13.61 66.98
CA MET A 1 17.55 -14.69 65.96
C MET A 1 16.12 -14.95 65.52
N GLU A 2 15.53 -14.14 64.75
CA GLU A 2 14.19 -14.34 64.20
C GLU A 2 14.17 -13.65 62.83
N GLN A 3 13.87 -14.43 61.80
CA GLN A 3 13.63 -13.90 60.44
C GLN A 3 12.17 -13.46 60.34
N PRO A 4 11.85 -12.33 59.69
CA PRO A 4 10.48 -12.01 59.37
C PRO A 4 10.08 -12.57 58.03
N ILE A 5 8.87 -13.13 57.99
CA ILE A 5 8.11 -13.63 56.87
C ILE A 5 7.81 -12.50 55.91
N LYS A 6 8.19 -12.60 54.61
CA LYS A 6 7.78 -11.73 53.55
C LYS A 6 6.45 -12.20 52.95
N GLY A 7 5.41 -11.40 53.12
CA GLY A 7 4.15 -11.58 52.47
C GLY A 7 4.27 -11.26 50.96
N HIS A 8 3.75 -12.15 50.10
CA HIS A 8 3.58 -11.94 48.66
C HIS A 8 2.44 -10.96 48.43
N ILE A 9 2.78 -9.76 48.02
CA ILE A 9 1.83 -8.87 47.30
C ILE A 9 1.96 -9.23 45.84
N LEU A 10 0.89 -9.78 45.26
CA LEU A 10 0.76 -10.02 43.80
C LEU A 10 0.62 -8.69 43.12
N ASP A 11 1.63 -8.35 42.35
CA ASP A 11 1.71 -7.14 41.51
C ASP A 11 0.92 -7.36 40.23
N ASN A 12 -0.27 -6.75 40.13
CA ASN A 12 -1.19 -6.85 39.02
C ASN A 12 -0.82 -5.90 37.84
N HIS A 13 0.45 -5.53 37.68
CA HIS A 13 0.89 -4.56 36.67
C HIS A 13 1.65 -5.17 35.48
N LYS A 14 1.46 -6.44 35.14
CA LYS A 14 2.18 -7.07 34.00
C LYS A 14 1.32 -7.47 32.79
N LEU A 15 0.21 -6.83 32.52
CA LEU A 15 -0.69 -7.27 31.41
C LEU A 15 -0.97 -6.24 30.31
N LEU A 16 -0.17 -5.18 30.14
CA LEU A 16 -0.41 -4.21 29.04
C LEU A 16 0.84 -3.72 28.31
N ASN A 17 2.01 -4.27 28.52
CA ASN A 17 3.23 -3.82 27.85
C ASN A 17 3.66 -4.84 26.80
N GLY A 18 3.46 -4.53 25.50
CA GLY A 18 4.10 -5.25 24.41
C GLY A 18 3.21 -5.77 23.28
N VAL A 19 2.03 -5.19 23.06
CA VAL A 19 1.18 -5.62 21.94
C VAL A 19 1.73 -5.03 20.64
N SER A 20 2.28 -5.85 19.75
CA SER A 20 2.71 -5.45 18.42
C SER A 20 1.51 -5.15 17.51
N ARG A 21 1.73 -4.35 16.43
CA ARG A 21 0.72 -4.10 15.38
C ARG A 21 0.08 -5.40 14.88
N ARG A 22 0.88 -6.48 14.76
CA ARG A 22 0.42 -7.82 14.34
C ARG A 22 -0.48 -8.50 15.37
N GLU A 23 -0.23 -8.31 16.64
CA GLU A 23 -1.07 -8.86 17.71
C GLU A 23 -2.38 -8.13 17.84
N LEU A 24 -2.39 -6.80 17.70
CA LEU A 24 -3.62 -6.01 17.64
C LEU A 24 -4.49 -6.45 16.47
N LEU A 25 -3.89 -6.71 15.30
CA LEU A 25 -4.57 -7.19 14.11
C LEU A 25 -5.11 -8.62 14.27
N ARG A 26 -4.40 -9.50 14.98
CA ARG A 26 -4.86 -10.85 15.32
C ARG A 26 -6.01 -10.84 16.33
N SER A 27 -5.99 -9.92 17.30
CA SER A 27 -7.03 -9.78 18.33
C SER A 27 -8.34 -9.19 17.76
N ALA A 28 -8.26 -8.27 16.80
CA ALA A 28 -9.43 -7.74 16.10
C ALA A 28 -10.16 -8.84 15.30
N ALA A 29 -9.42 -9.78 14.69
CA ALA A 29 -10.01 -10.92 13.99
C ALA A 29 -10.76 -11.90 14.91
N ALA A 30 -10.36 -12.03 16.17
CA ALA A 30 -10.99 -12.93 17.13
C ALA A 30 -12.27 -12.36 17.78
N ALA A 31 -12.44 -11.04 17.82
CA ALA A 31 -13.59 -10.40 18.47
C ALA A 31 -14.87 -10.38 17.64
N PHE A 32 -14.78 -10.57 16.31
CA PHE A 32 -15.94 -10.52 15.40
C PHE A 32 -16.66 -11.87 15.19
N THR A 33 -16.17 -12.98 15.77
CA THR A 33 -16.79 -14.32 15.60
C THR A 33 -17.92 -14.63 16.58
N ALA A 34 -18.32 -13.73 17.46
CA ALA A 34 -19.24 -14.03 18.57
C ALA A 34 -20.69 -13.53 18.42
N THR A 35 -21.09 -12.92 17.29
CA THR A 35 -22.45 -12.32 17.15
C THR A 35 -23.23 -12.75 15.91
N ALA A 36 -23.14 -13.99 15.48
CA ALA A 36 -23.98 -14.53 14.43
C ALA A 36 -24.66 -15.82 14.87
N VAL A 37 -25.63 -15.74 15.79
CA VAL A 37 -26.63 -16.81 16.00
C VAL A 37 -27.98 -16.19 16.31
N SER A 38 -28.96 -16.70 15.55
CA SER A 38 -30.41 -16.65 15.69
C SER A 38 -31.18 -15.50 15.01
N GLN A 39 -31.72 -15.83 13.84
CA GLN A 39 -33.16 -15.75 13.63
C GLN A 39 -33.56 -16.64 12.43
N SER A 40 -34.19 -17.73 12.75
CA SER A 40 -34.94 -18.59 11.80
C SER A 40 -36.40 -18.17 11.76
N GLY A 41 -36.96 -18.15 10.54
CA GLY A 41 -38.38 -18.37 10.32
C GLY A 41 -39.14 -17.21 9.73
N LEU A 42 -39.44 -17.25 8.44
CA LEU A 42 -40.79 -17.38 7.87
C LEU A 42 -40.72 -17.24 6.34
N LEU A 43 -41.18 -18.26 5.66
CA LEU A 43 -41.46 -18.29 4.22
C LEU A 43 -42.71 -17.46 3.91
N ALA A 44 -42.63 -16.59 2.92
CA ALA A 44 -43.78 -16.12 2.14
C ALA A 44 -43.36 -15.70 0.73
N ALA A 45 -44.11 -16.12 -0.20
CA ALA A 45 -44.16 -16.13 -1.64
C ALA A 45 -43.51 -15.01 -2.45
N ALA A 46 -43.02 -15.40 -3.63
CA ALA A 46 -42.42 -14.66 -4.71
C ALA A 46 -43.32 -13.61 -5.34
N SER A 47 -42.71 -12.43 -5.68
CA SER A 47 -43.11 -11.60 -6.81
C SER A 47 -41.88 -10.99 -7.46
N ASP A 48 -41.78 -11.14 -8.78
CA ASP A 48 -40.64 -10.77 -9.61
C ASP A 48 -40.44 -9.26 -9.70
N ALA A 49 -39.23 -8.78 -9.27
CA ALA A 49 -38.62 -7.55 -9.78
C ALA A 49 -37.08 -7.64 -9.61
N PRO A 50 -36.28 -7.49 -10.68
CA PRO A 50 -34.80 -7.70 -10.62
C PRO A 50 -34.02 -6.62 -9.87
N THR A 51 -34.66 -5.57 -9.39
CA THR A 51 -34.00 -4.38 -8.80
C THR A 51 -33.85 -4.45 -7.28
N GLU A 52 -34.57 -5.30 -6.57
CA GLU A 52 -34.52 -5.36 -5.10
C GLU A 52 -33.49 -6.32 -4.53
N GLN A 53 -32.99 -7.30 -5.30
CA GLN A 53 -32.03 -8.29 -4.79
C GLN A 53 -30.61 -7.75 -4.54
N PHE A 54 -30.21 -6.64 -5.18
CA PHE A 54 -28.89 -6.06 -4.98
C PHE A 54 -28.76 -5.22 -3.71
N THR A 55 -29.82 -4.64 -3.22
CA THR A 55 -29.81 -3.73 -2.05
C THR A 55 -29.65 -4.44 -0.71
N THR A 56 -29.96 -5.74 -0.63
CA THR A 56 -29.91 -6.52 0.61
C THR A 56 -28.56 -7.19 0.87
N LEU A 57 -27.63 -7.19 -0.08
CA LEU A 57 -26.33 -7.88 0.02
C LEU A 57 -25.12 -6.93 0.14
N THR A 58 -25.32 -5.64 -0.07
CA THR A 58 -24.20 -4.67 0.04
C THR A 58 -23.69 -4.57 1.47
N GLN A 59 -22.36 -4.52 1.61
CA GLN A 59 -21.68 -4.30 2.89
C GLN A 59 -21.27 -2.82 3.07
N ARG A 60 -21.70 -1.94 2.18
CA ARG A 60 -21.45 -0.51 2.28
C ARG A 60 -22.27 0.10 3.42
N PRO A 61 -21.74 1.10 4.15
CA PRO A 61 -22.52 1.81 5.14
C PRO A 61 -23.72 2.54 4.49
N PRO A 62 -24.79 2.80 5.25
CA PRO A 62 -25.89 3.66 4.79
C PRO A 62 -25.38 5.02 4.29
N LEU A 63 -26.04 5.62 3.32
CA LEU A 63 -25.58 6.85 2.67
C LEU A 63 -25.27 7.99 3.66
N VAL A 64 -26.03 8.10 4.74
CA VAL A 64 -25.88 9.13 5.78
C VAL A 64 -24.64 8.92 6.66
N GLU A 65 -24.07 7.72 6.65
CA GLU A 65 -22.87 7.36 7.43
C GLU A 65 -21.59 7.40 6.58
N ARG A 66 -21.72 7.61 5.26
CA ARG A 66 -20.56 7.66 4.36
C ARG A 66 -19.84 8.99 4.54
N HIS A 67 -18.51 8.93 4.62
CA HIS A 67 -17.66 10.10 4.81
C HIS A 67 -17.66 11.02 3.58
N PHE A 68 -17.72 10.44 2.39
CA PHE A 68 -17.82 11.19 1.14
C PHE A 68 -18.64 10.40 0.11
N ASN A 69 -19.48 11.13 -0.65
CA ASN A 69 -20.25 10.56 -1.75
C ASN A 69 -20.01 11.35 -3.03
N SER A 70 -19.55 10.65 -4.08
CA SER A 70 -19.31 11.19 -5.42
C SER A 70 -20.34 10.64 -6.39
N PRO A 71 -21.21 11.50 -6.97
CA PRO A 71 -22.22 11.05 -7.93
C PRO A 71 -21.65 10.33 -9.15
N ILE A 72 -20.49 10.78 -9.68
CA ILE A 72 -19.85 10.15 -10.84
C ILE A 72 -19.26 8.77 -10.50
N VAL A 73 -18.76 8.58 -9.27
CA VAL A 73 -18.30 7.25 -8.81
C VAL A 73 -19.50 6.31 -8.67
N GLU A 74 -20.60 6.76 -8.08
CA GLU A 74 -21.83 5.96 -7.94
C GLU A 74 -22.43 5.59 -9.31
N GLU A 75 -22.44 6.51 -10.27
CA GLU A 75 -22.87 6.23 -11.63
C GLU A 75 -21.95 5.19 -12.29
N THR A 76 -20.64 5.33 -12.09
CA THR A 76 -19.65 4.39 -12.64
C THR A 76 -19.82 3.00 -12.04
N ILE A 77 -20.07 2.89 -10.73
CA ILE A 77 -20.35 1.61 -10.07
C ILE A 77 -21.58 0.95 -10.74
N ARG A 78 -22.69 1.65 -10.88
CA ARG A 78 -23.90 1.09 -11.52
C ARG A 78 -23.61 0.63 -12.95
N ARG A 79 -22.96 1.48 -13.75
CA ARG A 79 -22.66 1.20 -15.15
C ARG A 79 -21.72 0.00 -15.31
N VAL A 80 -20.63 -0.07 -14.54
CA VAL A 80 -19.65 -1.15 -14.66
C VAL A 80 -20.19 -2.45 -14.07
N SER A 81 -20.88 -2.41 -12.93
CA SER A 81 -21.54 -3.60 -12.36
C SER A 81 -22.51 -4.25 -13.33
N SER A 82 -23.24 -3.46 -14.13
CA SER A 82 -24.16 -4.01 -15.15
C SER A 82 -23.46 -4.70 -16.34
N GLN A 83 -22.15 -4.50 -16.48
CA GLN A 83 -21.33 -5.14 -17.52
C GLN A 83 -20.66 -6.44 -17.04
N ILE A 84 -20.66 -6.68 -15.71
CA ILE A 84 -20.07 -7.87 -15.10
C ILE A 84 -21.11 -8.99 -15.08
N ALA A 85 -20.81 -10.09 -15.77
CA ALA A 85 -21.75 -11.22 -15.87
C ALA A 85 -21.85 -12.03 -14.57
N ASP A 86 -20.79 -12.09 -13.77
CA ASP A 86 -20.77 -12.78 -12.48
C ASP A 86 -21.32 -11.87 -11.37
N PRO A 87 -22.48 -12.21 -10.74
CA PRO A 87 -23.11 -11.33 -9.76
C PRO A 87 -22.30 -11.16 -8.47
N LYS A 88 -21.51 -12.16 -8.07
CA LYS A 88 -20.64 -12.07 -6.90
C LYS A 88 -19.48 -11.11 -7.16
N LEU A 89 -18.88 -11.18 -8.34
CA LEU A 89 -17.82 -10.26 -8.75
C LEU A 89 -18.35 -8.81 -8.83
N ALA A 90 -19.55 -8.60 -9.37
CA ALA A 90 -20.21 -7.30 -9.44
C ALA A 90 -20.49 -6.73 -8.05
N LEU A 91 -20.93 -7.56 -7.10
CA LEU A 91 -21.15 -7.18 -5.70
C LEU A 91 -19.84 -6.76 -5.03
N ILE A 92 -18.77 -7.56 -5.17
CA ILE A 92 -17.46 -7.24 -4.61
C ILE A 92 -16.96 -5.90 -5.17
N PHE A 93 -17.06 -5.68 -6.49
CA PHE A 93 -16.69 -4.41 -7.09
C PHE A 93 -17.48 -3.23 -6.54
N SER A 94 -18.80 -3.37 -6.35
CA SER A 94 -19.67 -2.32 -5.82
C SER A 94 -19.38 -1.97 -4.37
N ASN A 95 -18.82 -2.90 -3.58
CA ASN A 95 -18.37 -2.65 -2.22
C ASN A 95 -16.94 -2.07 -2.18
N CYS A 96 -16.03 -2.64 -2.97
CA CYS A 96 -14.61 -2.35 -2.90
C CYS A 96 -14.24 -0.98 -3.48
N LEU A 97 -14.76 -0.63 -4.68
CA LEU A 97 -14.39 0.65 -5.31
C LEU A 97 -14.69 1.87 -4.43
N PRO A 98 -15.87 1.99 -3.79
CA PRO A 98 -16.18 3.17 -2.99
C PRO A 98 -15.66 3.10 -1.54
N ASN A 99 -15.07 1.98 -1.10
CA ASN A 99 -14.75 1.73 0.31
C ASN A 99 -13.95 2.86 0.96
N THR A 100 -12.93 3.39 0.27
CA THR A 100 -12.14 4.53 0.79
C THR A 100 -12.99 5.79 0.95
N LEU A 101 -13.82 6.13 -0.03
CA LEU A 101 -14.71 7.30 0.06
C LEU A 101 -15.76 7.11 1.15
N ASP A 102 -16.29 5.92 1.28
CA ASP A 102 -17.32 5.61 2.26
C ASP A 102 -16.82 5.68 3.71
N THR A 103 -15.54 5.30 3.98
CA THR A 103 -15.14 4.95 5.35
C THR A 103 -13.83 5.55 5.84
N THR A 104 -12.90 5.92 4.96
CA THR A 104 -11.52 6.24 5.39
C THR A 104 -11.08 7.68 5.13
N VAL A 105 -11.82 8.46 4.34
CA VAL A 105 -11.48 9.86 4.05
C VAL A 105 -12.17 10.81 5.04
N TYR A 106 -11.45 11.83 5.49
CA TYR A 106 -11.94 12.88 6.36
C TYR A 106 -11.60 14.25 5.75
N PRO A 107 -12.41 14.73 4.79
CA PRO A 107 -12.20 16.04 4.18
C PRO A 107 -12.48 17.16 5.17
N GLY A 108 -11.67 18.20 5.11
CA GLY A 108 -11.76 19.39 5.95
C GLY A 108 -11.01 20.57 5.34
N THR A 109 -10.59 21.51 6.17
CA THR A 109 -9.78 22.66 5.78
C THR A 109 -8.67 22.91 6.78
N TYR A 110 -7.53 23.40 6.29
CA TYR A 110 -6.42 23.87 7.11
C TYR A 110 -5.99 25.25 6.60
N HIS A 111 -6.07 26.29 7.46
CA HIS A 111 -5.85 27.68 7.09
C HIS A 111 -6.66 28.18 5.88
N GLY A 112 -7.89 27.65 5.72
CA GLY A 112 -8.80 27.99 4.63
C GLY A 112 -8.60 27.17 3.34
N GLU A 113 -7.53 26.40 3.22
CA GLU A 113 -7.24 25.54 2.08
C GLU A 113 -7.76 24.11 2.29
N PRO A 114 -8.06 23.35 1.22
CA PRO A 114 -8.46 21.95 1.32
C PRO A 114 -7.46 21.11 2.12
N ASP A 115 -7.97 20.26 2.99
CA ASP A 115 -7.22 19.33 3.81
C ASP A 115 -7.98 18.01 3.94
N THR A 116 -7.36 16.89 3.61
CA THR A 116 -7.99 15.58 3.73
C THR A 116 -7.08 14.60 4.45
N PHE A 117 -7.56 14.09 5.57
CA PHE A 117 -6.91 12.99 6.29
C PHE A 117 -7.48 11.67 5.79
N VAL A 118 -6.62 10.67 5.54
CA VAL A 118 -7.02 9.35 5.04
C VAL A 118 -6.43 8.29 5.95
N ILE A 119 -7.27 7.53 6.63
CA ILE A 119 -6.83 6.42 7.47
C ILE A 119 -6.62 5.14 6.65
N THR A 120 -5.82 4.20 7.16
CA THR A 120 -5.58 2.93 6.45
C THR A 120 -6.74 1.92 6.55
N GLY A 121 -7.81 2.29 7.24
CA GLY A 121 -8.99 1.47 7.45
C GLY A 121 -9.29 1.31 8.94
N ASP A 122 -8.82 0.25 9.56
CA ASP A 122 -9.02 -0.07 10.97
C ASP A 122 -8.03 0.61 11.93
N ILE A 123 -7.04 1.36 11.39
CA ILE A 123 -6.06 2.13 12.17
C ILE A 123 -6.28 3.63 11.89
N ASP A 124 -6.54 4.42 12.94
CA ASP A 124 -6.73 5.89 12.85
C ASP A 124 -5.38 6.61 12.70
N ALA A 125 -4.69 6.31 11.61
CA ALA A 125 -3.46 6.99 11.21
C ALA A 125 -3.33 6.97 9.67
N MET A 126 -2.61 7.96 9.13
CA MET A 126 -2.41 8.18 7.71
C MET A 126 -1.01 7.76 7.30
N TRP A 127 -0.87 6.62 6.64
CA TRP A 127 0.36 6.26 5.91
C TRP A 127 0.43 7.04 4.60
N LEU A 128 1.62 7.53 4.25
CA LEU A 128 1.83 8.26 2.99
C LEU A 128 1.59 7.37 1.77
N ARG A 129 2.06 6.14 1.81
CA ARG A 129 1.84 5.11 0.80
C ARG A 129 0.35 4.80 0.64
N ASP A 130 -0.30 4.37 1.73
CA ASP A 130 -1.69 3.92 1.73
C ASP A 130 -2.64 5.03 1.29
N SER A 131 -2.52 6.22 1.86
CA SER A 131 -3.38 7.36 1.52
C SER A 131 -3.28 7.75 0.04
N SER A 132 -2.10 7.63 -0.56
CA SER A 132 -1.91 7.86 -2.00
C SER A 132 -2.58 6.78 -2.85
N ALA A 133 -2.35 5.51 -2.48
CA ALA A 133 -2.87 4.36 -3.22
C ALA A 133 -4.40 4.24 -3.11
N GLN A 134 -4.95 4.52 -1.92
CA GLN A 134 -6.40 4.47 -1.68
C GLN A 134 -7.20 5.47 -2.51
N VAL A 135 -6.65 6.65 -2.79
CA VAL A 135 -7.35 7.68 -3.59
C VAL A 135 -6.98 7.65 -5.06
N TRP A 136 -5.94 6.91 -5.45
CA TRP A 136 -5.45 6.83 -6.82
C TRP A 136 -6.51 6.45 -7.86
N PRO A 137 -7.40 5.45 -7.63
CA PRO A 137 -8.40 5.04 -8.61
C PRO A 137 -9.45 6.10 -8.94
N TYR A 138 -9.54 7.15 -8.13
CA TYR A 138 -10.52 8.23 -8.34
C TYR A 138 -9.99 9.39 -9.19
N LEU A 139 -8.69 9.45 -9.49
CA LEU A 139 -8.09 10.51 -10.29
C LEU A 139 -8.80 10.77 -11.64
N PRO A 140 -9.21 9.73 -12.41
CA PRO A 140 -9.91 9.95 -13.68
C PRO A 140 -11.28 10.65 -13.54
N PHE A 141 -11.84 10.71 -12.34
CA PHE A 141 -13.15 11.33 -12.08
C PHE A 141 -13.04 12.79 -11.62
N CYS A 142 -11.85 13.25 -11.23
CA CYS A 142 -11.64 14.61 -10.69
C CYS A 142 -12.04 15.72 -11.66
N SER A 143 -11.86 15.53 -12.96
CA SER A 143 -12.28 16.52 -13.97
C SER A 143 -13.80 16.62 -14.11
N LYS A 144 -14.57 15.67 -13.57
CA LYS A 144 -16.04 15.59 -13.63
C LYS A 144 -16.72 15.82 -12.30
N ASP A 145 -15.99 15.82 -11.19
CA ASP A 145 -16.49 16.04 -9.85
C ASP A 145 -15.53 16.98 -9.08
N ALA A 146 -15.90 18.25 -9.00
CA ALA A 146 -15.10 19.28 -8.35
C ALA A 146 -14.90 19.00 -6.85
N ARG A 147 -15.89 18.39 -6.16
CA ARG A 147 -15.78 18.03 -4.74
C ARG A 147 -14.77 16.92 -4.53
N LEU A 148 -14.75 15.92 -5.42
CA LEU A 148 -13.76 14.84 -5.42
C LEU A 148 -12.35 15.40 -5.73
N SER A 149 -12.26 16.34 -6.67
CA SER A 149 -11.00 17.03 -6.96
C SER A 149 -10.45 17.76 -5.73
N LEU A 150 -11.30 18.51 -5.00
CA LEU A 150 -10.91 19.19 -3.76
C LEU A 150 -10.51 18.18 -2.65
N LEU A 151 -11.17 17.04 -2.56
CA LEU A 151 -10.77 15.97 -1.61
C LEU A 151 -9.33 15.52 -1.90
N ILE A 152 -9.00 15.20 -3.15
CA ILE A 152 -7.65 14.73 -3.51
C ILE A 152 -6.61 15.85 -3.40
N GLU A 153 -6.96 17.08 -3.76
CA GLU A 153 -6.13 18.26 -3.48
C GLU A 153 -5.79 18.34 -1.98
N GLY A 154 -6.79 18.15 -1.11
CA GLY A 154 -6.59 18.11 0.34
C GLY A 154 -5.63 17.01 0.81
N VAL A 155 -5.65 15.82 0.16
CA VAL A 155 -4.68 14.76 0.46
C VAL A 155 -3.25 15.21 0.09
N ILE A 156 -3.06 15.80 -1.09
CA ILE A 156 -1.74 16.27 -1.55
C ILE A 156 -1.17 17.33 -0.60
N ARG A 157 -1.99 18.32 -0.21
CA ARG A 157 -1.60 19.38 0.75
C ARG A 157 -1.26 18.79 2.12
N ARG A 158 -2.07 17.86 2.62
CA ARG A 158 -1.80 17.15 3.88
C ARG A 158 -0.49 16.39 3.82
N GLN A 159 -0.21 15.65 2.75
CA GLN A 159 1.03 14.90 2.58
C GLN A 159 2.25 15.83 2.53
N ALA A 160 2.17 16.99 1.89
CA ALA A 160 3.25 17.99 1.91
C ALA A 160 3.58 18.42 3.35
N ARG A 161 2.58 18.74 4.18
CA ARG A 161 2.78 19.09 5.60
C ARG A 161 3.33 17.93 6.42
N CYS A 162 2.89 16.70 6.16
CA CYS A 162 3.44 15.50 6.79
C CYS A 162 4.96 15.36 6.51
N ILE A 163 5.36 15.54 5.26
CA ILE A 163 6.77 15.49 4.85
C ILE A 163 7.58 16.62 5.50
N LEU A 164 7.03 17.84 5.58
CA LEU A 164 7.68 18.97 6.27
C LEU A 164 7.81 18.72 7.78
N LEU A 165 6.87 18.01 8.38
CA LEU A 165 6.97 17.59 9.78
C LEU A 165 8.10 16.58 9.96
N ASP A 166 8.11 15.48 9.24
CA ASP A 166 9.19 14.48 9.28
C ASP A 166 9.23 13.62 8.00
N PRO A 167 10.21 13.83 7.11
CA PRO A 167 10.32 13.05 5.87
C PRO A 167 10.77 11.60 6.09
N TYR A 168 11.16 11.21 7.30
CA TYR A 168 11.51 9.83 7.67
C TYR A 168 10.35 9.02 8.23
N ALA A 169 9.21 9.68 8.49
CA ALA A 169 8.02 9.01 9.00
C ALA A 169 7.19 8.42 7.85
N ASN A 170 6.66 7.21 8.06
CA ASN A 170 5.75 6.55 7.14
C ASN A 170 4.29 6.83 7.48
N ALA A 171 3.95 7.04 8.77
CA ALA A 171 2.58 7.28 9.23
C ALA A 171 2.45 8.51 10.12
N PHE A 172 1.28 9.17 10.02
CA PHE A 172 0.98 10.42 10.72
C PHE A 172 -0.37 10.33 11.43
N LEU A 173 -0.47 11.03 12.57
CA LEU A 173 -1.69 11.19 13.34
C LEU A 173 -2.55 12.33 12.77
N ARG A 174 -3.80 12.38 13.15
CA ARG A 174 -4.75 13.40 12.68
C ARG A 174 -4.30 14.83 13.04
N ASP A 175 -3.78 14.98 14.24
CA ASP A 175 -3.20 16.22 14.76
C ASP A 175 -2.14 15.92 15.83
N PRO A 176 -1.28 16.91 16.21
CA PRO A 176 -0.21 16.72 17.19
C PRO A 176 -0.68 16.34 18.60
N SER A 177 -1.94 16.56 18.95
CA SER A 177 -2.50 16.21 20.25
C SER A 177 -3.10 14.80 20.29
N SER A 178 -3.19 14.11 19.15
CA SER A 178 -3.65 12.73 19.05
C SER A 178 -2.75 11.79 19.85
N LYS A 179 -3.35 10.76 20.45
CA LYS A 179 -2.57 9.74 21.18
C LYS A 179 -1.65 8.99 20.22
N PRO A 180 -0.40 8.69 20.65
CA PRO A 180 0.47 7.82 19.89
C PRO A 180 -0.17 6.46 19.60
N LEU A 181 0.25 5.82 18.52
CA LEU A 181 -0.16 4.44 18.24
C LEU A 181 0.41 3.52 19.32
N PRO A 182 -0.37 2.58 19.87
CA PRO A 182 0.02 1.80 21.06
C PRO A 182 1.35 1.05 20.93
N TRP A 183 1.70 0.63 19.72
CA TRP A 183 2.94 -0.12 19.46
C TRP A 183 4.17 0.77 19.23
N THR A 184 4.02 2.10 19.19
CA THR A 184 5.13 3.05 18.94
C THR A 184 5.61 3.78 20.18
N GLU A 185 4.96 3.56 21.34
CA GLU A 185 5.21 4.30 22.58
C GLU A 185 6.67 4.20 23.06
N HIS A 186 7.33 3.08 22.77
CA HIS A 186 8.70 2.80 23.23
C HIS A 186 9.70 2.72 22.05
N ASP A 187 9.35 3.25 20.87
CA ASP A 187 10.27 3.30 19.74
C ASP A 187 11.46 4.19 20.06
N ASN A 188 12.66 3.65 19.92
CA ASN A 188 13.91 4.42 20.02
C ASN A 188 14.21 5.07 18.67
N THR A 189 13.62 6.23 18.45
CA THR A 189 13.80 7.10 17.29
C THR A 189 13.41 8.53 17.66
N THR A 190 13.64 9.52 16.78
CA THR A 190 13.27 10.91 17.03
C THR A 190 11.80 11.15 16.68
N MET A 191 10.88 10.70 17.55
CA MET A 191 9.44 10.95 17.36
C MET A 191 9.09 12.41 17.58
N LYS A 192 8.25 12.96 16.69
CA LYS A 192 7.70 14.31 16.82
C LYS A 192 6.19 14.24 17.08
N PRO A 193 5.57 15.21 17.80
CA PRO A 193 4.12 15.29 17.93
C PRO A 193 3.45 15.30 16.53
N GLY A 194 2.44 14.47 16.33
CA GLY A 194 1.78 14.29 15.04
C GLY A 194 2.36 13.19 14.15
N VAL A 195 3.52 12.64 14.50
CA VAL A 195 4.05 11.44 13.85
C VAL A 195 3.40 10.21 14.50
N GLY A 196 2.83 9.34 13.68
CA GLY A 196 2.23 8.08 14.11
C GLY A 196 3.25 6.95 14.19
N GLU A 197 4.07 6.78 13.14
CA GLU A 197 5.15 5.81 13.07
C GLU A 197 6.31 6.37 12.26
N ARG A 198 7.55 6.06 12.67
CA ARG A 198 8.75 6.62 12.04
C ARG A 198 9.64 5.55 11.41
N LYS A 199 9.05 4.65 10.64
CA LYS A 199 9.77 3.69 9.82
C LYS A 199 10.16 4.34 8.49
N TRP A 200 11.46 4.43 8.20
CA TRP A 200 11.97 4.99 6.96
C TRP A 200 11.79 4.03 5.80
N GLU A 201 10.99 4.44 4.83
CA GLU A 201 10.66 3.75 3.60
C GLU A 201 10.82 4.72 2.42
N ILE A 202 11.58 4.34 1.41
CA ILE A 202 11.76 5.16 0.20
C ILE A 202 10.41 5.40 -0.49
N ASP A 203 9.59 4.38 -0.57
CA ASP A 203 8.31 4.39 -1.28
C ASP A 203 7.29 5.33 -0.66
N SER A 204 7.31 5.54 0.65
CA SER A 204 6.44 6.51 1.33
C SER A 204 6.51 7.89 0.67
N LEU A 205 7.73 8.37 0.36
CA LEU A 205 7.90 9.65 -0.34
C LEU A 205 7.61 9.55 -1.85
N CYS A 206 7.89 8.42 -2.48
CA CYS A 206 7.59 8.22 -3.90
C CYS A 206 6.08 8.24 -4.19
N TYR A 207 5.28 7.66 -3.32
CA TYR A 207 3.82 7.62 -3.46
C TYR A 207 3.20 9.02 -3.44
N THR A 208 3.72 9.93 -2.63
CA THR A 208 3.24 11.32 -2.59
C THR A 208 3.52 12.06 -3.90
N ILE A 209 4.68 11.82 -4.51
CA ILE A 209 5.02 12.36 -5.82
C ILE A 209 4.12 11.75 -6.91
N ARG A 210 3.93 10.43 -6.88
CA ARG A 210 3.05 9.72 -7.82
C ARG A 210 1.63 10.29 -7.79
N LEU A 211 1.05 10.46 -6.60
CA LEU A 211 -0.30 11.03 -6.45
C LEU A 211 -0.36 12.46 -6.99
N ALA A 212 0.57 13.32 -6.59
CA ALA A 212 0.64 14.71 -7.04
C ALA A 212 0.76 14.81 -8.57
N HIS A 213 1.66 14.01 -9.17
CA HIS A 213 1.83 13.96 -10.61
C HIS A 213 0.57 13.43 -11.32
N GLY A 214 -0.03 12.36 -10.82
CA GLY A 214 -1.27 11.81 -11.39
C GLY A 214 -2.43 12.78 -11.33
N TYR A 215 -2.60 13.48 -10.21
CA TYR A 215 -3.63 14.52 -10.06
C TYR A 215 -3.43 15.65 -11.07
N TRP A 216 -2.20 16.17 -11.19
CA TRP A 216 -1.90 17.19 -12.18
C TRP A 216 -2.18 16.72 -13.61
N GLN A 217 -1.80 15.51 -13.98
CA GLN A 217 -2.08 14.94 -15.31
C GLN A 217 -3.58 14.79 -15.58
N ALA A 218 -4.36 14.40 -14.58
CA ALA A 218 -5.80 14.16 -14.69
C ALA A 218 -6.63 15.45 -14.74
N THR A 219 -6.17 16.52 -14.07
CA THR A 219 -6.96 17.74 -13.87
C THR A 219 -6.38 18.99 -14.50
N GLY A 220 -5.07 19.04 -14.73
CA GLY A 220 -4.35 20.28 -15.06
C GLY A 220 -4.29 21.30 -13.92
N ASN A 221 -4.92 21.03 -12.77
CA ASN A 221 -4.98 21.94 -11.63
C ASN A 221 -3.63 22.06 -10.95
N SER A 222 -3.17 23.30 -10.73
CA SER A 222 -1.90 23.62 -10.07
C SER A 222 -2.07 24.13 -8.62
N ALA A 223 -3.29 24.28 -8.14
CA ALA A 223 -3.56 24.86 -6.82
C ALA A 223 -2.83 24.20 -5.64
N PRO A 224 -2.70 22.85 -5.56
CA PRO A 224 -2.01 22.22 -4.43
C PRO A 224 -0.48 22.34 -4.48
N PHE A 225 0.11 22.88 -5.58
CA PHE A 225 1.57 22.92 -5.78
C PHE A 225 2.13 24.29 -5.38
N ASP A 226 1.86 24.66 -4.16
CA ASP A 226 2.27 25.92 -3.53
C ASP A 226 3.70 25.87 -2.95
N ALA A 227 4.05 26.87 -2.13
CA ALA A 227 5.37 26.97 -1.50
C ALA A 227 5.66 25.80 -0.54
N ASP A 228 4.66 25.32 0.20
CA ASP A 228 4.80 24.19 1.13
C ASP A 228 5.06 22.90 0.35
N TRP A 229 4.34 22.68 -0.75
CA TRP A 229 4.58 21.52 -1.61
C TRP A 229 5.97 21.55 -2.24
N LEU A 230 6.47 22.74 -2.68
CA LEU A 230 7.81 22.89 -3.21
C LEU A 230 8.87 22.62 -2.15
N GLU A 231 8.69 23.11 -0.92
CA GLU A 231 9.64 22.85 0.16
C GLU A 231 9.61 21.37 0.60
N ALA A 232 8.44 20.73 0.65
CA ALA A 232 8.32 19.30 0.85
C ALA A 232 9.05 18.50 -0.25
N SER A 233 8.95 18.95 -1.50
CA SER A 233 9.67 18.36 -2.63
C SER A 233 11.19 18.46 -2.46
N ARG A 234 11.71 19.60 -2.01
CA ARG A 234 13.13 19.75 -1.67
C ARG A 234 13.54 18.86 -0.47
N ALA A 235 12.65 18.72 0.53
CA ALA A 235 12.89 17.82 1.65
C ALA A 235 13.01 16.37 1.21
N ILE A 236 12.18 15.91 0.27
CA ILE A 236 12.26 14.56 -0.33
C ILE A 236 13.65 14.35 -0.95
N VAL A 237 14.08 15.26 -1.83
CA VAL A 237 15.37 15.13 -2.53
C VAL A 237 16.54 15.14 -1.54
N ARG A 238 16.52 16.05 -0.54
CA ARG A 238 17.53 16.07 0.54
C ARG A 238 17.57 14.75 1.31
N THR A 239 16.41 14.17 1.64
CA THR A 239 16.31 12.90 2.37
C THR A 239 16.88 11.75 1.55
N PHE A 240 16.55 11.66 0.27
CA PHE A 240 17.13 10.66 -0.62
C PHE A 240 18.64 10.79 -0.73
N ARG A 241 19.16 12.03 -0.88
CA ARG A 241 20.62 12.29 -0.87
C ARG A 241 21.28 11.87 0.45
N GLN A 242 20.69 12.20 1.58
CA GLN A 242 21.18 11.76 2.89
C GLN A 242 21.21 10.24 3.01
N GLN A 243 20.19 9.57 2.48
CA GLN A 243 20.09 8.12 2.54
C GLN A 243 20.88 7.38 1.43
N GLN A 244 21.55 8.08 0.52
CA GLN A 244 22.65 7.47 -0.24
C GLN A 244 23.87 7.15 0.66
N ARG A 245 23.94 7.72 1.87
CA ARG A 245 24.92 7.47 2.92
C ARG A 245 26.39 7.60 2.48
N LYS A 246 26.69 8.47 1.51
CA LYS A 246 28.04 8.68 0.98
C LYS A 246 29.04 9.20 2.02
N HIS A 247 28.54 9.88 3.06
CA HIS A 247 29.34 10.54 4.09
C HIS A 247 29.04 10.04 5.51
N GLY A 248 28.43 8.88 5.67
CA GLY A 248 28.08 8.28 6.95
C GLY A 248 26.64 7.76 6.99
N PRO A 249 26.19 7.24 8.14
CA PRO A 249 24.91 6.54 8.25
C PRO A 249 23.68 7.47 8.13
N GLY A 250 23.89 8.81 8.12
CA GLY A 250 22.78 9.77 8.11
C GLY A 250 22.17 9.98 9.51
N PRO A 251 21.15 10.85 9.61
CA PRO A 251 20.54 11.21 10.88
C PRO A 251 19.45 10.23 11.35
N TYR A 252 19.05 9.26 10.51
CA TYR A 252 17.96 8.34 10.81
C TYR A 252 18.44 7.09 11.54
N HIS A 253 17.75 6.75 12.61
CA HIS A 253 17.87 5.48 13.31
C HIS A 253 16.47 5.06 13.81
N PHE A 254 16.26 3.77 13.96
CA PHE A 254 15.01 3.20 14.48
C PHE A 254 15.25 1.87 15.17
N GLN A 255 14.80 1.75 16.40
CA GLN A 255 14.74 0.48 17.12
C GLN A 255 13.39 0.37 17.82
N ARG A 256 12.85 -0.83 17.83
CA ARG A 256 11.63 -1.21 18.56
C ARG A 256 11.91 -2.48 19.35
N ALA A 257 11.46 -2.53 20.59
CA ALA A 257 11.39 -3.77 21.33
C ALA A 257 10.23 -4.60 20.77
N ALA A 258 10.54 -5.56 19.91
CA ALA A 258 9.55 -6.36 19.20
C ALA A 258 9.91 -7.84 19.24
N GLU A 259 8.89 -8.71 19.23
CA GLU A 259 9.08 -10.17 19.16
C GLU A 259 9.57 -10.59 17.77
N GLN A 260 9.18 -9.83 16.72
CA GLN A 260 9.56 -10.11 15.35
C GLN A 260 10.82 -9.33 14.98
N PRO A 261 11.89 -10.00 14.52
CA PRO A 261 13.13 -9.33 14.10
C PRO A 261 12.94 -8.32 12.97
N THR A 262 11.86 -8.47 12.19
CA THR A 262 11.53 -7.58 11.07
C THR A 262 10.87 -6.26 11.51
N ASP A 263 10.53 -6.09 12.78
CA ASP A 263 9.93 -4.85 13.29
C ASP A 263 10.97 -3.83 13.79
N THR A 264 12.27 -4.14 13.72
CA THR A 264 13.35 -3.28 14.22
C THR A 264 14.57 -3.33 13.32
N LEU A 265 15.43 -2.30 13.40
CA LEU A 265 16.69 -2.28 12.69
C LEU A 265 17.85 -2.72 13.59
N PRO A 266 18.76 -3.57 13.10
CA PRO A 266 19.97 -3.95 13.83
C PRO A 266 20.99 -2.79 13.93
N LEU A 267 22.11 -3.05 14.60
CA LEU A 267 23.28 -2.17 14.69
C LEU A 267 22.92 -0.76 15.16
N GLY A 268 22.28 -0.66 16.32
CA GLY A 268 21.91 0.63 16.91
C GLY A 268 20.81 1.37 16.16
N GLY A 269 20.04 0.66 15.33
CA GLY A 269 18.94 1.24 14.57
C GLY A 269 19.31 1.77 13.19
N TYR A 270 20.56 1.57 12.76
CA TYR A 270 21.01 2.05 11.43
C TYR A 270 20.78 1.03 10.30
N GLY A 271 20.38 -0.21 10.64
CA GLY A 271 20.23 -1.30 9.68
C GLY A 271 21.56 -2.00 9.37
N ASN A 272 21.50 -3.08 8.59
CA ASN A 272 22.68 -3.80 8.17
C ASN A 272 23.60 -2.92 7.28
N PRO A 273 24.94 -3.12 7.34
CA PRO A 273 25.87 -2.33 6.55
C PRO A 273 25.66 -2.60 5.06
N ALA A 274 25.79 -1.55 4.26
CA ALA A 274 25.93 -1.66 2.83
C ALA A 274 26.95 -0.66 2.29
N ARG A 275 27.52 -0.98 1.16
CA ARG A 275 28.43 -0.08 0.45
C ARG A 275 27.62 1.04 -0.21
N PRO A 276 28.01 2.32 -0.05
CA PRO A 276 27.36 3.44 -0.73
C PRO A 276 27.72 3.42 -2.22
N VAL A 277 26.85 2.82 -3.02
CA VAL A 277 27.05 2.61 -4.46
C VAL A 277 26.21 3.55 -5.33
N GLY A 278 25.57 4.57 -4.72
CA GLY A 278 24.68 5.51 -5.43
C GLY A 278 23.20 5.18 -5.25
N LEU A 279 22.86 3.99 -4.79
CA LEU A 279 21.49 3.62 -4.39
C LEU A 279 21.09 4.29 -3.08
N ILE A 280 19.79 4.44 -2.87
CA ILE A 280 19.19 4.98 -1.66
C ILE A 280 18.92 3.82 -0.69
N TYR A 281 19.34 3.99 0.57
CA TYR A 281 19.04 3.07 1.66
C TYR A 281 17.55 3.15 2.04
N SER A 282 16.90 2.01 2.22
CA SER A 282 15.62 1.88 2.92
C SER A 282 15.83 1.16 4.24
N GLY A 283 15.24 1.65 5.31
CA GLY A 283 15.21 0.91 6.57
C GLY A 283 14.20 -0.22 6.50
N PHE A 284 13.05 0.08 5.92
CA PHE A 284 11.92 -0.82 5.85
C PHE A 284 11.38 -0.95 4.42
N ARG A 285 10.67 -2.04 4.19
CA ARG A 285 9.91 -2.36 2.97
C ARG A 285 8.51 -1.74 3.03
N PRO A 286 7.78 -1.69 1.92
CA PRO A 286 6.39 -1.23 1.94
C PRO A 286 5.44 -2.12 2.78
N SER A 287 5.90 -3.29 3.22
CA SER A 287 5.23 -4.15 4.20
C SER A 287 5.47 -3.74 5.66
N ASP A 288 6.20 -2.66 5.93
CA ASP A 288 6.72 -2.23 7.23
C ASP A 288 7.77 -3.19 7.84
N ASP A 289 8.23 -4.20 7.11
CA ASP A 289 9.30 -5.11 7.53
C ASP A 289 10.69 -4.52 7.25
N ALA A 290 11.62 -4.68 8.18
CA ALA A 290 13.01 -4.25 8.02
C ALA A 290 13.67 -4.93 6.81
N CYS A 291 14.42 -4.17 6.02
CA CYS A 291 15.25 -4.71 4.96
C CYS A 291 16.37 -5.58 5.53
N THR A 292 16.59 -6.74 4.93
CA THR A 292 17.77 -7.58 5.21
C THR A 292 19.02 -6.93 4.64
N PHE A 293 18.97 -6.51 3.37
CA PHE A 293 19.99 -5.66 2.76
C PHE A 293 19.34 -4.31 2.42
N PRO A 294 19.88 -3.19 2.91
CA PRO A 294 19.14 -1.93 2.92
C PRO A 294 19.03 -1.24 1.55
N LEU A 295 19.70 -1.72 0.51
CA LEU A 295 19.54 -1.23 -0.85
C LEU A 295 18.40 -2.00 -1.54
N PHE A 296 17.16 -1.59 -1.24
CA PHE A 296 15.94 -2.21 -1.70
C PHE A 296 15.65 -1.78 -3.15
N ILE A 297 15.79 -2.72 -4.09
CA ILE A 297 15.79 -2.44 -5.54
C ILE A 297 14.42 -1.96 -6.06
N PRO A 298 13.26 -2.56 -5.71
CA PRO A 298 11.98 -2.06 -6.21
C PRO A 298 11.69 -0.61 -5.83
N ALA A 299 12.01 -0.19 -4.60
CA ALA A 299 11.81 1.19 -4.19
C ALA A 299 12.81 2.17 -4.83
N ASN A 300 14.05 1.73 -5.13
CA ASN A 300 15.00 2.53 -5.90
C ASN A 300 14.55 2.73 -7.36
N LEU A 301 13.95 1.73 -8.01
CA LEU A 301 13.32 1.87 -9.33
C LEU A 301 12.14 2.86 -9.28
N PHE A 302 11.33 2.78 -8.23
CA PHE A 302 10.23 3.71 -8.02
C PHE A 302 10.73 5.15 -7.74
N ALA A 303 11.84 5.30 -7.00
CA ALA A 303 12.48 6.60 -6.77
C ALA A 303 12.96 7.25 -8.07
N VAL A 304 13.57 6.49 -9.00
CA VAL A 304 13.94 7.01 -10.33
C VAL A 304 12.74 7.55 -11.09
N THR A 305 11.65 6.80 -11.13
CA THR A 305 10.40 7.22 -11.79
C THR A 305 9.83 8.47 -11.13
N SER A 306 9.72 8.47 -9.81
CA SER A 306 9.16 9.59 -9.03
C SER A 306 10.00 10.85 -9.15
N LEU A 307 11.32 10.76 -9.11
CA LEU A 307 12.21 11.90 -9.30
C LEU A 307 12.08 12.52 -10.69
N ARG A 308 11.93 11.71 -11.73
CA ARG A 308 11.67 12.21 -13.10
C ARG A 308 10.30 12.89 -13.22
N GLN A 309 9.28 12.38 -12.52
CA GLN A 309 7.97 13.04 -12.41
C GLN A 309 8.10 14.38 -11.68
N LEU A 310 8.77 14.40 -10.54
CA LEU A 310 9.00 15.59 -9.73
C LEU A 310 9.78 16.67 -10.50
N ALA A 311 10.80 16.28 -11.26
CA ALA A 311 11.56 17.20 -12.12
C ALA A 311 10.64 17.94 -13.13
N ARG A 312 9.71 17.22 -13.76
CA ARG A 312 8.73 17.84 -14.70
C ARG A 312 7.81 18.83 -13.98
N MET A 313 7.35 18.46 -12.77
CA MET A 313 6.48 19.33 -11.98
C MET A 313 7.21 20.57 -11.48
N ALA A 314 8.43 20.40 -10.94
CA ALA A 314 9.26 21.52 -10.47
C ALA A 314 9.55 22.54 -11.58
N ALA A 315 9.89 22.06 -12.78
CA ALA A 315 10.13 22.93 -13.94
C ALA A 315 8.87 23.66 -14.41
N LYS A 316 7.70 22.98 -14.47
CA LYS A 316 6.48 23.53 -15.07
C LYS A 316 5.59 24.29 -14.11
N LEU A 317 5.47 23.84 -12.87
CA LEU A 317 4.56 24.37 -11.86
C LEU A 317 5.29 25.26 -10.85
N GLY A 318 6.47 24.84 -10.41
CA GLY A 318 7.28 25.57 -9.44
C GLY A 318 8.18 26.62 -10.07
N ASN A 319 8.37 26.62 -11.39
CA ASN A 319 9.40 27.41 -12.08
C ASN A 319 10.78 27.31 -11.41
N ASP A 320 11.06 26.11 -10.83
CA ASP A 320 12.28 25.82 -10.08
C ASP A 320 13.18 24.87 -10.89
N SER A 321 13.98 25.48 -11.77
CA SER A 321 14.93 24.74 -12.59
C SER A 321 16.05 24.09 -11.77
N ALA A 322 16.40 24.64 -10.62
CA ALA A 322 17.43 24.10 -9.75
C ALA A 322 16.97 22.77 -9.15
N LEU A 323 15.75 22.72 -8.56
CA LEU A 323 15.17 21.50 -8.07
C LEU A 323 14.96 20.47 -9.19
N ALA A 324 14.49 20.90 -10.37
CA ALA A 324 14.32 20.01 -11.50
C ALA A 324 15.61 19.34 -11.93
N ASN A 325 16.70 20.10 -12.03
CA ASN A 325 18.03 19.58 -12.39
C ASN A 325 18.58 18.64 -11.29
N GLU A 326 18.37 18.95 -10.02
CA GLU A 326 18.78 18.09 -8.91
C GLU A 326 18.03 16.75 -8.92
N CYS A 327 16.72 16.76 -9.19
CA CYS A 327 15.91 15.55 -9.37
C CYS A 327 16.43 14.69 -10.53
N ILE A 328 16.74 15.29 -11.68
CA ILE A 328 17.29 14.58 -12.85
C ILE A 328 18.63 13.96 -12.50
N ALA A 329 19.56 14.74 -11.91
CA ALA A 329 20.88 14.25 -11.56
C ALA A 329 20.85 13.09 -10.55
N LEU A 330 19.94 13.17 -9.55
CA LEU A 330 19.75 12.07 -8.59
C LEU A 330 19.11 10.84 -9.26
N ALA A 331 18.11 11.05 -10.11
CA ALA A 331 17.47 9.94 -10.83
C ALA A 331 18.48 9.20 -11.74
N ASP A 332 19.33 9.93 -12.45
CA ASP A 332 20.31 9.33 -13.36
C ASP A 332 21.41 8.58 -12.59
N GLU A 333 21.84 9.12 -11.44
CA GLU A 333 22.80 8.43 -10.55
C GLU A 333 22.24 7.13 -9.99
N VAL A 334 21.00 7.16 -9.49
CA VAL A 334 20.33 5.95 -8.97
C VAL A 334 20.09 4.93 -10.09
N ALA A 335 19.68 5.39 -11.29
CA ALA A 335 19.47 4.52 -12.44
C ALA A 335 20.76 3.80 -12.87
N ALA A 336 21.89 4.52 -12.94
CA ALA A 336 23.19 3.91 -13.24
C ALA A 336 23.61 2.89 -12.17
N ALA A 337 23.36 3.17 -10.90
CA ALA A 337 23.62 2.23 -9.82
C ALA A 337 22.72 0.99 -9.88
N LEU A 338 21.45 1.13 -10.28
CA LEU A 338 20.54 0.01 -10.49
C LEU A 338 21.01 -0.91 -11.63
N GLU A 339 21.53 -0.36 -12.72
CA GLU A 339 22.10 -1.14 -13.82
C GLU A 339 23.30 -1.96 -13.38
N GLN A 340 24.14 -1.40 -12.50
CA GLN A 340 25.39 -2.04 -12.06
C GLN A 340 25.17 -3.03 -10.90
N TYR A 341 24.26 -2.76 -9.97
CA TYR A 341 24.14 -3.49 -8.70
C TYR A 341 22.77 -4.13 -8.48
N GLY A 342 21.76 -3.76 -9.26
CA GLY A 342 20.37 -4.17 -9.02
C GLY A 342 19.97 -5.48 -9.69
N GLN A 343 20.88 -6.12 -10.45
CA GLN A 343 20.58 -7.29 -11.27
C GLN A 343 21.41 -8.49 -10.81
N ILE A 344 20.86 -9.70 -11.00
CA ILE A 344 21.52 -10.96 -10.68
C ILE A 344 21.27 -11.99 -11.79
N GLU A 345 22.26 -12.83 -12.05
CA GLU A 345 22.10 -13.99 -12.89
C GLU A 345 21.52 -15.16 -12.11
N THR A 346 20.53 -15.83 -12.68
CA THR A 346 19.94 -17.06 -12.16
C THR A 346 20.03 -18.17 -13.20
N LYS A 347 20.08 -19.41 -12.74
CA LYS A 347 20.22 -20.58 -13.63
C LYS A 347 18.98 -20.74 -14.54
N ASP A 348 17.78 -20.57 -13.96
CA ASP A 348 16.54 -20.97 -14.61
C ASP A 348 15.77 -19.79 -15.21
N HIS A 349 16.04 -18.54 -14.77
CA HIS A 349 15.37 -17.33 -15.24
C HIS A 349 16.31 -16.35 -15.99
N GLY A 350 17.63 -16.66 -16.08
CA GLY A 350 18.62 -15.72 -16.62
C GLY A 350 18.79 -14.50 -15.71
N THR A 351 19.12 -13.35 -16.29
CA THR A 351 19.23 -12.08 -15.53
C THR A 351 17.86 -11.60 -15.06
N ILE A 352 17.72 -11.35 -13.75
CA ILE A 352 16.53 -10.79 -13.11
C ILE A 352 16.91 -9.62 -12.19
N TRP A 353 15.96 -8.81 -11.73
CA TRP A 353 16.21 -7.89 -10.63
C TRP A 353 16.39 -8.66 -9.32
N ALA A 354 17.38 -8.25 -8.53
CA ALA A 354 17.45 -8.59 -7.12
C ALA A 354 16.31 -7.89 -6.37
N TYR A 355 15.93 -8.43 -5.21
CA TYR A 355 14.99 -7.75 -4.32
C TYR A 355 15.72 -6.74 -3.43
N GLU A 356 16.80 -7.18 -2.78
CA GLU A 356 17.67 -6.33 -1.97
C GLU A 356 19.14 -6.65 -2.26
N VAL A 357 20.01 -5.67 -2.12
CA VAL A 357 21.47 -5.83 -2.25
C VAL A 357 22.20 -5.06 -1.15
N ASP A 358 23.45 -5.41 -0.90
CA ASP A 358 24.31 -4.70 0.07
C ASP A 358 25.45 -3.89 -0.58
N GLY A 359 25.60 -3.96 -1.91
CA GLY A 359 26.68 -3.31 -2.65
C GLY A 359 28.06 -3.99 -2.52
N TYR A 360 28.21 -5.04 -1.72
CA TYR A 360 29.41 -5.87 -1.59
C TYR A 360 29.33 -7.14 -2.42
N GLY A 361 28.19 -7.41 -3.06
CA GLY A 361 27.95 -8.57 -3.90
C GLY A 361 26.93 -9.57 -3.32
N ASN A 362 26.41 -9.32 -2.11
CA ASN A 362 25.33 -10.13 -1.58
C ASN A 362 23.97 -9.63 -2.06
N THR A 363 23.06 -10.57 -2.32
CA THR A 363 21.74 -10.32 -2.87
C THR A 363 20.68 -11.16 -2.19
N LEU A 364 19.49 -10.59 -2.00
CA LEU A 364 18.30 -11.31 -1.57
C LEU A 364 17.40 -11.54 -2.79
N ARG A 365 17.05 -12.80 -3.01
CA ARG A 365 16.16 -13.25 -4.10
C ARG A 365 14.81 -13.62 -3.52
N MET A 366 13.86 -12.76 -3.67
CA MET A 366 12.46 -12.95 -3.30
C MET A 366 11.61 -11.86 -3.98
N ASP A 367 10.33 -11.88 -3.78
CA ASP A 367 9.43 -10.74 -3.88
C ASP A 367 8.41 -10.81 -2.74
N ASP A 368 7.87 -9.68 -2.40
CA ASP A 368 6.83 -9.47 -1.39
C ASP A 368 5.57 -8.95 -2.09
N ALA A 369 4.41 -9.23 -1.53
CA ALA A 369 3.13 -8.87 -2.14
C ALA A 369 2.83 -7.37 -2.18
N ASN A 370 3.60 -6.56 -1.43
CA ASN A 370 3.37 -5.12 -1.33
C ASN A 370 3.98 -4.36 -2.51
N ALA A 371 3.54 -3.12 -2.72
CA ALA A 371 4.05 -2.26 -3.79
C ALA A 371 4.79 -1.04 -3.19
N PRO A 372 6.05 -0.79 -3.68
CA PRO A 372 6.73 -1.48 -4.76
C PRO A 372 7.30 -2.85 -4.35
N GLY A 373 6.96 -3.87 -5.11
CA GLY A 373 7.64 -5.15 -5.25
C GLY A 373 8.00 -5.32 -6.71
N ILE A 374 8.77 -6.33 -7.07
CA ILE A 374 9.18 -6.60 -8.46
C ILE A 374 7.93 -6.77 -9.34
N LEU A 375 6.94 -7.52 -8.88
CA LEU A 375 5.70 -7.77 -9.62
C LEU A 375 4.94 -6.49 -9.95
N SER A 376 4.93 -5.51 -9.04
CA SER A 376 4.16 -4.27 -9.19
C SER A 376 4.85 -3.17 -10.01
N LEU A 377 6.13 -3.36 -10.42
CA LEU A 377 6.92 -2.31 -11.08
C LEU A 377 6.30 -1.79 -12.38
N GLU A 378 5.69 -2.66 -13.18
CA GLU A 378 5.01 -2.23 -14.41
C GLU A 378 3.75 -1.40 -14.10
N TYR A 379 2.95 -1.81 -13.13
CA TYR A 379 1.79 -1.05 -12.65
C TYR A 379 2.20 0.34 -12.13
N LEU A 380 3.35 0.46 -11.49
CA LEU A 380 3.89 1.74 -11.01
C LEU A 380 4.53 2.58 -12.11
N GLY A 381 4.61 2.08 -13.35
CA GLY A 381 5.27 2.76 -14.47
C GLY A 381 6.79 2.82 -14.35
N CYS A 382 7.39 1.88 -13.63
CA CYS A 382 8.83 1.84 -13.35
C CYS A 382 9.62 1.04 -14.40
N VAL A 383 8.95 0.42 -15.37
CA VAL A 383 9.57 -0.42 -16.39
C VAL A 383 9.65 0.35 -17.71
N SER A 384 10.85 0.68 -18.16
CA SER A 384 11.07 1.25 -19.49
C SER A 384 11.01 0.18 -20.59
N ALA A 385 10.87 0.61 -21.85
CA ALA A 385 10.89 -0.31 -22.99
C ALA A 385 12.19 -1.14 -23.04
N ALA A 386 13.33 -0.56 -22.69
CA ALA A 386 14.63 -1.26 -22.65
C ALA A 386 14.69 -2.32 -21.54
N GLN A 387 13.91 -2.17 -20.47
CA GLN A 387 13.86 -3.06 -19.32
C GLN A 387 12.76 -4.13 -19.42
N ARG A 388 11.94 -4.12 -20.48
CA ARG A 388 10.80 -5.04 -20.66
C ARG A 388 11.19 -6.51 -20.49
N SER A 389 12.22 -6.96 -21.20
CA SER A 389 12.67 -8.36 -21.15
C SER A 389 13.24 -8.76 -19.78
N LEU A 390 13.91 -7.83 -19.09
CA LEU A 390 14.37 -8.03 -17.71
C LEU A 390 13.18 -8.17 -16.75
N TYR A 391 12.18 -7.32 -16.90
CA TYR A 391 10.94 -7.38 -16.11
C TYR A 391 10.20 -8.70 -16.32
N GLU A 392 10.02 -9.14 -17.55
CA GLU A 392 9.32 -10.38 -17.86
C GLU A 392 9.98 -11.61 -17.23
N ARG A 393 11.32 -11.68 -17.26
CA ARG A 393 12.05 -12.73 -16.55
C ARG A 393 11.92 -12.62 -15.03
N SER A 394 11.99 -11.41 -14.49
CA SER A 394 11.80 -11.15 -13.05
C SER A 394 10.39 -11.51 -12.60
N ARG A 395 9.36 -11.16 -13.40
CA ARG A 395 7.97 -11.54 -13.17
C ARG A 395 7.80 -13.08 -13.15
N ALA A 396 8.44 -13.78 -14.10
CA ALA A 396 8.40 -15.24 -14.15
C ALA A 396 9.03 -15.87 -12.89
N PHE A 397 10.14 -15.32 -12.41
CA PHE A 397 10.75 -15.73 -11.13
C PHE A 397 9.80 -15.50 -9.96
N VAL A 398 9.20 -14.30 -9.85
CA VAL A 398 8.30 -13.95 -8.75
C VAL A 398 7.09 -14.87 -8.65
N LEU A 399 6.57 -15.31 -9.79
CA LEU A 399 5.41 -16.21 -9.91
C LEU A 399 5.80 -17.69 -10.03
N SER A 400 6.96 -18.07 -9.52
CA SER A 400 7.45 -19.44 -9.45
C SER A 400 7.84 -19.83 -8.02
N THR A 401 8.06 -21.13 -7.80
CA THR A 401 8.53 -21.68 -6.52
C THR A 401 9.96 -21.26 -6.15
N ASP A 402 10.69 -20.60 -7.04
CA ASP A 402 12.00 -20.02 -6.76
C ASP A 402 11.90 -18.74 -5.93
N ASN A 403 10.73 -18.08 -5.92
CA ASN A 403 10.37 -17.08 -4.93
C ASN A 403 9.84 -17.77 -3.65
N PRO A 404 10.53 -17.68 -2.50
CA PRO A 404 10.13 -18.37 -1.27
C PRO A 404 8.78 -17.91 -0.70
N TYR A 405 8.26 -16.80 -1.20
CA TYR A 405 6.95 -16.25 -0.80
C TYR A 405 5.87 -16.40 -1.87
N PHE A 406 6.14 -17.11 -2.96
CA PHE A 406 5.08 -17.56 -3.86
C PHE A 406 4.48 -18.86 -3.33
N PHE A 407 3.20 -18.84 -3.04
CA PHE A 407 2.47 -19.97 -2.48
C PHE A 407 1.44 -20.48 -3.47
N GLN A 408 1.40 -21.81 -3.61
CA GLN A 408 0.37 -22.52 -4.36
C GLN A 408 -0.57 -23.20 -3.37
N GLY A 409 -1.86 -22.99 -3.54
CA GLY A 409 -2.88 -23.53 -2.64
C GLY A 409 -4.15 -23.96 -3.34
N SER A 410 -5.00 -24.66 -2.61
CA SER A 410 -6.31 -25.09 -3.13
C SER A 410 -7.29 -23.93 -3.31
N ALA A 411 -7.11 -22.82 -2.62
CA ALA A 411 -7.96 -21.64 -2.77
C ALA A 411 -7.39 -20.64 -3.80
N ALA A 412 -6.07 -20.44 -3.83
CA ALA A 412 -5.43 -19.56 -4.80
C ALA A 412 -3.91 -19.78 -4.84
N ASP A 413 -3.28 -19.32 -5.94
CA ASP A 413 -1.86 -19.12 -6.04
C ASP A 413 -1.54 -17.61 -6.00
N GLY A 414 -0.52 -17.23 -5.23
CA GLY A 414 -0.12 -15.83 -5.11
C GLY A 414 1.09 -15.61 -4.24
N VAL A 415 1.53 -14.35 -4.18
CA VAL A 415 2.66 -13.94 -3.37
C VAL A 415 2.19 -13.46 -2.00
N GLY A 416 2.92 -13.83 -0.97
CA GLY A 416 2.79 -13.32 0.39
C GLY A 416 3.98 -12.48 0.79
N GLY A 417 4.48 -12.68 2.00
CA GLY A 417 5.64 -11.98 2.52
C GLY A 417 5.96 -12.40 3.96
N PRO A 418 7.11 -11.99 4.48
CA PRO A 418 7.48 -12.28 5.87
C PRO A 418 6.56 -11.59 6.88
N HIS A 419 5.91 -10.49 6.49
CA HIS A 419 5.06 -9.68 7.36
C HIS A 419 3.99 -10.48 8.11
N ILE A 420 3.22 -11.31 7.39
CA ILE A 420 2.20 -12.18 7.99
C ILE A 420 2.73 -13.60 8.21
N GLY A 421 3.72 -14.03 7.41
CA GLY A 421 4.35 -15.33 7.49
C GLY A 421 4.00 -16.26 6.32
N LEU A 422 4.55 -17.46 6.38
CA LEU A 422 4.47 -18.43 5.28
C LEU A 422 3.03 -18.93 5.09
N GLY A 423 2.67 -19.17 3.83
CA GLY A 423 1.38 -19.73 3.42
C GLY A 423 0.23 -18.73 3.33
N TYR A 424 0.45 -17.46 3.70
CA TYR A 424 -0.53 -16.39 3.53
C TYR A 424 -0.30 -15.66 2.21
N ILE A 425 -1.35 -15.55 1.41
CA ILE A 425 -1.38 -14.83 0.13
C ILE A 425 -2.05 -13.46 0.34
N TRP A 426 -1.49 -12.43 -0.25
CA TRP A 426 -2.11 -11.11 -0.28
C TRP A 426 -2.92 -10.94 -1.58
N PRO A 427 -4.22 -10.58 -1.52
CA PRO A 427 -5.01 -10.30 -2.72
C PRO A 427 -4.37 -9.29 -3.67
N MET A 428 -3.61 -8.33 -3.13
CA MET A 428 -2.87 -7.35 -3.93
C MET A 428 -1.90 -7.99 -4.91
N SER A 429 -1.22 -9.08 -4.54
CA SER A 429 -0.31 -9.80 -5.44
C SER A 429 -1.05 -10.44 -6.63
N ILE A 430 -2.27 -10.94 -6.40
CA ILE A 430 -3.14 -11.47 -7.46
C ILE A 430 -3.60 -10.35 -8.38
N MET A 431 -3.89 -9.16 -7.83
CA MET A 431 -4.25 -7.98 -8.63
C MET A 431 -3.08 -7.49 -9.48
N PHE A 432 -1.87 -7.38 -8.92
CA PHE A 432 -0.68 -7.01 -9.69
C PHE A 432 -0.36 -8.04 -10.77
N ARG A 433 -0.57 -9.33 -10.48
CA ARG A 433 -0.46 -10.40 -11.49
C ARG A 433 -1.45 -10.17 -12.65
N ALA A 434 -2.69 -9.77 -12.36
CA ALA A 434 -3.70 -9.47 -13.37
C ALA A 434 -3.37 -8.20 -14.17
N PHE A 435 -2.95 -7.10 -13.51
CA PHE A 435 -2.56 -5.84 -14.16
C PHE A 435 -1.39 -6.01 -15.14
N THR A 436 -0.45 -6.90 -14.81
CA THR A 436 0.77 -7.11 -15.58
C THR A 436 0.69 -8.30 -16.53
N SER A 437 -0.49 -8.92 -16.67
CA SER A 437 -0.70 -10.07 -17.55
C SER A 437 -1.10 -9.62 -18.95
N THR A 438 -0.39 -10.16 -19.94
CA THR A 438 -0.78 -10.11 -21.37
C THR A 438 -1.69 -11.28 -21.77
N ASN A 439 -1.93 -12.23 -20.86
CA ASN A 439 -2.68 -13.46 -21.13
C ASN A 439 -4.08 -13.40 -20.47
N ASP A 440 -5.12 -13.41 -21.28
CA ASP A 440 -6.51 -13.34 -20.81
C ASP A 440 -6.91 -14.51 -19.89
N LYS A 441 -6.36 -15.71 -20.11
CA LYS A 441 -6.60 -16.85 -19.21
C LYS A 441 -6.02 -16.62 -17.82
N GLU A 442 -4.81 -16.05 -17.74
CA GLU A 442 -4.19 -15.70 -16.46
C GLU A 442 -5.02 -14.61 -15.74
N THR A 443 -5.46 -13.58 -16.48
CA THR A 443 -6.32 -12.53 -15.91
C THR A 443 -7.65 -13.09 -15.39
N LEU A 444 -8.31 -13.96 -16.15
CA LEU A 444 -9.54 -14.64 -15.70
C LEU A 444 -9.31 -15.49 -14.46
N GLN A 445 -8.19 -16.23 -14.39
CA GLN A 445 -7.85 -17.01 -13.20
C GLN A 445 -7.64 -16.12 -11.97
N CYS A 446 -6.99 -14.96 -12.13
CA CYS A 446 -6.86 -13.98 -11.05
C CYS A 446 -8.23 -13.46 -10.59
N LEU A 447 -9.13 -13.12 -11.50
CA LEU A 447 -10.49 -12.69 -11.14
C LEU A 447 -11.26 -13.79 -10.40
N HIS A 448 -11.10 -15.04 -10.83
CA HIS A 448 -11.73 -16.19 -10.15
C HIS A 448 -11.22 -16.30 -8.70
N TRP A 449 -9.93 -16.25 -8.47
CA TRP A 449 -9.36 -16.29 -7.12
C TRP A 449 -9.84 -15.11 -6.26
N LEU A 450 -9.76 -13.87 -6.77
CA LEU A 450 -10.21 -12.67 -6.04
C LEU A 450 -11.70 -12.75 -5.67
N ARG A 451 -12.54 -13.30 -6.56
CA ARG A 451 -13.96 -13.52 -6.30
C ARG A 451 -14.18 -14.50 -5.15
N ASP A 452 -13.41 -15.61 -5.12
CA ASP A 452 -13.71 -16.74 -4.23
C ASP A 452 -12.99 -16.69 -2.88
N THR A 453 -12.02 -15.81 -2.73
CA THR A 453 -11.23 -15.70 -1.49
C THR A 453 -11.70 -14.61 -0.53
N THR A 454 -12.87 -14.01 -0.74
CA THR A 454 -13.45 -12.99 0.15
C THR A 454 -14.11 -13.55 1.42
N ALA A 455 -14.19 -14.87 1.60
CA ALA A 455 -14.76 -15.53 2.78
C ALA A 455 -16.16 -15.01 3.20
N GLY A 456 -16.96 -14.50 2.24
CA GLY A 456 -18.30 -13.96 2.50
C GLY A 456 -18.33 -12.51 3.01
N THR A 457 -17.17 -11.84 3.19
CA THR A 457 -17.12 -10.42 3.54
C THR A 457 -17.45 -9.52 2.37
N HIS A 458 -17.27 -10.01 1.14
CA HIS A 458 -17.39 -9.25 -0.10
C HIS A 458 -16.48 -8.02 -0.18
N PHE A 459 -15.33 -8.09 0.54
CA PHE A 459 -14.21 -7.16 0.50
C PHE A 459 -12.90 -7.91 0.29
N MET A 460 -11.86 -7.19 -0.11
CA MET A 460 -10.50 -7.72 -0.19
C MET A 460 -9.85 -7.68 1.20
N HIS A 461 -9.35 -8.84 1.63
CA HIS A 461 -8.56 -8.97 2.85
C HIS A 461 -7.17 -8.34 2.70
N GLU A 462 -6.46 -8.13 3.79
CA GLU A 462 -5.02 -7.89 3.74
C GLU A 462 -4.31 -9.15 3.25
N SER A 463 -4.53 -10.29 3.93
CA SER A 463 -4.04 -11.61 3.50
C SER A 463 -5.00 -12.72 3.89
N PHE A 464 -4.87 -13.88 3.22
CA PHE A 464 -5.62 -15.09 3.52
C PHE A 464 -4.74 -16.34 3.37
N TRP A 465 -5.10 -17.40 4.06
CA TRP A 465 -4.39 -18.68 3.98
C TRP A 465 -4.66 -19.37 2.63
N LYS A 466 -3.59 -19.78 1.94
CA LYS A 466 -3.62 -20.33 0.57
C LYS A 466 -4.61 -21.47 0.32
N ASP A 467 -4.94 -22.26 1.34
CA ASP A 467 -5.84 -23.42 1.24
C ASP A 467 -7.22 -23.19 1.87
N ASN A 468 -7.40 -22.11 2.64
CA ASN A 468 -8.65 -21.78 3.32
C ASN A 468 -8.81 -20.26 3.46
N PRO A 469 -9.57 -19.61 2.60
CA PRO A 469 -9.75 -18.17 2.62
C PRO A 469 -10.52 -17.64 3.85
N ALA A 470 -11.21 -18.50 4.59
CA ALA A 470 -11.83 -18.10 5.86
C ALA A 470 -10.79 -17.81 6.96
N LYS A 471 -9.54 -18.21 6.76
CA LYS A 471 -8.41 -17.86 7.63
C LYS A 471 -7.67 -16.65 7.04
N TYR A 472 -8.09 -15.45 7.44
CA TYR A 472 -7.55 -14.17 6.98
C TYR A 472 -7.06 -13.29 8.15
N THR A 473 -6.28 -12.24 7.86
CA THR A 473 -5.70 -11.35 8.88
C THR A 473 -6.53 -10.10 9.15
N ARG A 474 -7.20 -9.56 8.13
CA ARG A 474 -8.13 -8.42 8.22
C ARG A 474 -9.37 -8.72 7.39
N PRO A 475 -10.60 -8.44 7.89
CA PRO A 475 -11.82 -8.67 7.12
C PRO A 475 -11.91 -7.82 5.86
N TRP A 476 -11.25 -6.66 5.86
CA TRP A 476 -11.10 -5.77 4.71
C TRP A 476 -9.82 -4.92 4.86
N PHE A 477 -9.24 -4.54 3.74
CA PHE A 477 -8.06 -3.69 3.69
C PHE A 477 -8.29 -2.60 2.62
N ALA A 478 -8.31 -1.32 3.04
CA ALA A 478 -8.76 -0.22 2.20
C ALA A 478 -7.96 -0.08 0.89
N TRP A 479 -6.64 -0.22 0.95
CA TRP A 479 -5.81 -0.21 -0.25
C TRP A 479 -6.14 -1.36 -1.20
N ALA A 480 -6.26 -2.58 -0.69
CA ALA A 480 -6.63 -3.74 -1.52
C ALA A 480 -8.03 -3.57 -2.15
N ASN A 481 -8.99 -3.00 -1.42
CA ASN A 481 -10.32 -2.72 -1.95
C ASN A 481 -10.28 -1.75 -3.13
N THR A 482 -9.59 -0.62 -2.99
CA THR A 482 -9.52 0.37 -4.08
C THR A 482 -8.69 -0.13 -5.25
N LEU A 483 -7.61 -0.88 -5.00
CA LEU A 483 -6.82 -1.52 -6.06
C LEU A 483 -7.64 -2.53 -6.87
N PHE A 484 -8.51 -3.33 -6.19
CA PHE A 484 -9.45 -4.21 -6.87
C PHE A 484 -10.45 -3.41 -7.71
N GLY A 485 -10.98 -2.31 -7.16
CA GLY A 485 -11.84 -1.40 -7.90
C GLY A 485 -11.16 -0.86 -9.17
N GLU A 486 -9.90 -0.44 -9.07
CA GLU A 486 -9.08 0.01 -10.20
C GLU A 486 -8.88 -1.09 -11.25
N LEU A 487 -8.59 -2.32 -10.81
CA LEU A 487 -8.45 -3.46 -11.71
C LEU A 487 -9.73 -3.66 -12.55
N ILE A 488 -10.89 -3.66 -11.92
CA ILE A 488 -12.17 -3.83 -12.62
C ILE A 488 -12.44 -2.66 -13.57
N LEU A 489 -12.13 -1.41 -13.18
CA LEU A 489 -12.26 -0.24 -14.06
C LEU A 489 -11.35 -0.34 -15.29
N THR A 490 -10.11 -0.78 -15.08
CA THR A 490 -9.13 -1.00 -16.16
C THR A 490 -9.62 -2.08 -17.13
N LEU A 491 -10.08 -3.22 -16.61
CA LEU A 491 -10.63 -4.30 -17.44
C LEU A 491 -11.90 -3.88 -18.18
N ALA A 492 -12.76 -3.08 -17.56
CA ALA A 492 -13.96 -2.56 -18.23
C ALA A 492 -13.62 -1.64 -19.40
N ALA A 493 -12.51 -0.90 -19.32
CA ALA A 493 -12.04 -0.03 -20.38
C ALA A 493 -11.26 -0.77 -21.48
N GLU A 494 -10.35 -1.67 -21.10
CA GLU A 494 -9.36 -2.26 -22.01
C GLU A 494 -9.72 -3.68 -22.49
N LYS A 495 -10.33 -4.49 -21.63
CA LYS A 495 -10.64 -5.91 -21.86
C LYS A 495 -12.08 -6.26 -21.40
N PRO A 496 -13.13 -5.55 -21.86
CA PRO A 496 -14.51 -5.73 -21.36
C PRO A 496 -15.06 -7.14 -21.58
N HIS A 497 -14.52 -7.91 -22.52
CA HIS A 497 -14.91 -9.29 -22.77
C HIS A 497 -14.62 -10.21 -21.58
N LEU A 498 -13.59 -9.92 -20.76
CA LEU A 498 -13.26 -10.71 -19.58
C LEU A 498 -14.33 -10.58 -18.48
N LEU A 499 -14.96 -9.43 -18.35
CA LEU A 499 -16.03 -9.20 -17.38
C LEU A 499 -17.35 -9.85 -17.76
N LYS A 500 -17.49 -10.31 -19.01
CA LYS A 500 -18.69 -11.05 -19.50
C LYS A 500 -18.61 -12.56 -19.23
N THR A 501 -17.53 -13.04 -18.63
CA THR A 501 -17.37 -14.45 -18.25
C THR A 501 -18.08 -14.70 -16.92
N SER A 502 -18.94 -15.74 -16.89
CA SER A 502 -19.54 -16.23 -15.64
C SER A 502 -18.73 -17.40 -15.11
N PHE A 503 -18.39 -17.36 -13.83
CA PHE A 503 -17.63 -18.41 -13.15
C PHE A 503 -18.51 -19.49 -12.48
N GLN A 504 -19.84 -19.50 -12.75
CA GLN A 504 -20.79 -20.41 -12.09
C GLN A 504 -20.61 -21.90 -12.46
N ASN A 505 -19.79 -22.20 -13.48
CA ASN A 505 -19.55 -23.57 -13.98
C ASN A 505 -18.04 -23.88 -14.16
N ALA A 506 -17.15 -23.23 -13.45
CA ALA A 506 -15.71 -23.50 -13.52
C ALA A 506 -15.23 -24.31 -12.31
#